data_e9a7e475943f210aa979c4962218f530
#
_entry.id   e9a7e475943f210aa979c4962218f530
#
_cell.length_a   1.000
_cell.length_b   1.000
_cell.length_c   1.000
_cell.angle_alpha   90.00
_cell.angle_beta   90.00
_cell.angle_gamma   90.00
#
_symmetry.space_group_name_H-M   'P 1'
#
loop_
_entity.id
_entity.type
_entity.pdbx_description
1 polymer ?
#
loop_
_entity_poly.entity_id
_entity_poly.type
_entity_poly.pdbx_seq_one_letter_code
_entity_poly.pdbx_strand_id
1 'polypeptide(L)'
;MGPKKLASVGLFVLLTFTYGARAQQSGTSVAPSPVWNDNSLIAVQKTGGDPARPGDVRIEFYGHDAFKITSPVGLTVLTDPWRNDSTGDYPKWFLTEFPAIRVDIVVSTHAHFDHDAVDRPKGLVVLERLVGQFKLGDIEITGLADKHKCEPTPPDKASTPADLHMENTCPPNNVIGLDNAIQIIETGGLRIAIWGDNRAALDASLDHYLRNVDVLVLPIESVLTPVEVDAIVHKYDPKAVIPSHYFVKGLTTETSGVESPDEWVNDQKKGHHAEVRRLESADLTLNTTELKGSHHRIYYFGSHFEKE
;
A
#
# COMPACT_ATOMS: atom_id res chain seq x y z
N MET A 1 -87.49 53.04 -15.61
CA MET A 1 -86.55 53.04 -16.73
C MET A 1 -85.16 52.67 -16.15
N GLY A 2 -84.75 51.40 -16.20
CA GLY A 2 -83.50 50.94 -15.69
C GLY A 2 -82.71 50.19 -16.80
N PRO A 3 -81.43 50.37 -16.93
CA PRO A 3 -80.68 49.82 -18.04
C PRO A 3 -80.41 48.33 -17.85
N LYS A 4 -80.50 47.60 -18.94
CA LYS A 4 -80.24 46.19 -19.06
C LYS A 4 -78.71 45.94 -18.97
N LYS A 5 -78.32 45.01 -18.08
CA LYS A 5 -76.93 44.53 -18.03
C LYS A 5 -76.73 43.41 -19.09
N LEU A 6 -75.82 43.60 -20.02
CA LEU A 6 -75.29 42.54 -20.88
C LEU A 6 -74.33 41.71 -20.10
N ALA A 7 -74.54 40.38 -20.06
CA ALA A 7 -73.59 39.42 -19.54
C ALA A 7 -72.67 39.02 -20.70
N SER A 8 -71.40 39.30 -20.55
CA SER A 8 -70.36 38.86 -21.44
C SER A 8 -69.88 37.47 -20.98
N VAL A 9 -70.12 36.48 -21.81
CA VAL A 9 -69.62 35.11 -21.60
C VAL A 9 -68.20 35.06 -22.16
N GLY A 10 -67.23 35.09 -21.28
CA GLY A 10 -65.82 34.89 -21.61
C GLY A 10 -65.49 33.38 -21.81
N LEU A 11 -65.21 33.00 -23.03
CA LEU A 11 -64.77 31.68 -23.36
C LEU A 11 -63.26 31.50 -22.94
N PHE A 12 -63.03 30.80 -21.83
CA PHE A 12 -61.66 30.41 -21.42
C PHE A 12 -61.23 29.19 -22.21
N VAL A 13 -60.33 29.36 -23.18
CA VAL A 13 -59.66 28.28 -23.83
C VAL A 13 -58.46 27.84 -22.93
N LEU A 14 -58.62 26.73 -22.23
CA LEU A 14 -57.53 26.09 -21.51
C LEU A 14 -56.60 25.43 -22.56
N LEU A 15 -55.48 26.07 -22.86
CA LEU A 15 -54.36 25.45 -23.57
C LEU A 15 -53.57 24.58 -22.57
N THR A 16 -53.84 23.28 -22.55
CA THR A 16 -53.00 22.30 -21.86
C THR A 16 -51.71 22.08 -22.64
N PHE A 17 -50.66 22.75 -22.21
CA PHE A 17 -49.32 22.38 -22.65
C PHE A 17 -48.93 21.07 -21.98
N THR A 18 -49.05 19.96 -22.67
CA THR A 18 -48.41 18.72 -22.29
C THR A 18 -46.90 18.87 -22.55
N TYR A 19 -46.17 19.22 -21.50
CA TYR A 19 -44.72 19.03 -21.49
C TYR A 19 -44.45 17.54 -21.51
N GLY A 20 -44.26 17.00 -22.70
CA GLY A 20 -43.63 15.69 -22.85
C GLY A 20 -42.20 15.78 -22.36
N ALA A 21 -41.98 15.45 -21.09
CA ALA A 21 -40.65 15.17 -20.59
C ALA A 21 -40.15 13.95 -21.36
N ARG A 22 -39.48 14.17 -22.51
CA ARG A 22 -38.58 13.19 -23.06
C ARG A 22 -37.46 13.05 -22.01
N ALA A 23 -37.56 12.02 -21.21
CA ALA A 23 -36.41 11.49 -20.50
C ALA A 23 -35.36 11.19 -21.59
N GLN A 24 -34.43 12.12 -21.76
CA GLN A 24 -33.23 11.89 -22.50
C GLN A 24 -32.51 10.84 -21.65
N GLN A 25 -32.72 9.56 -21.97
CA GLN A 25 -31.78 8.53 -21.58
C GLN A 25 -30.45 8.93 -22.24
N SER A 26 -29.69 9.74 -21.51
CA SER A 26 -28.26 9.77 -21.71
C SER A 26 -27.81 8.33 -21.44
N GLY A 27 -27.74 7.55 -22.50
CA GLY A 27 -26.98 6.33 -22.51
C GLY A 27 -25.52 6.72 -22.26
N THR A 28 -25.18 7.06 -21.04
CA THR A 28 -23.86 6.82 -20.55
C THR A 28 -23.72 5.32 -20.70
N SER A 29 -23.07 4.89 -21.78
CA SER A 29 -22.41 3.61 -21.78
C SER A 29 -21.49 3.69 -20.57
N VAL A 30 -21.98 3.19 -19.44
CA VAL A 30 -21.12 2.84 -18.32
C VAL A 30 -20.14 1.91 -18.98
N ALA A 31 -18.90 2.40 -19.20
CA ALA A 31 -17.83 1.53 -19.62
C ALA A 31 -17.94 0.32 -18.69
N PRO A 32 -17.97 -0.91 -19.21
CA PRO A 32 -18.12 -2.08 -18.36
C PRO A 32 -17.13 -1.87 -17.24
N SER A 33 -17.65 -1.90 -16.02
CA SER A 33 -16.81 -1.81 -14.84
C SER A 33 -15.61 -2.67 -15.12
N PRO A 34 -14.38 -2.14 -15.02
CA PRO A 34 -13.25 -2.98 -15.15
C PRO A 34 -13.57 -4.21 -14.32
N VAL A 35 -13.33 -5.38 -14.89
CA VAL A 35 -13.63 -6.64 -14.22
C VAL A 35 -12.79 -6.64 -12.93
N TRP A 36 -13.36 -6.04 -11.92
CA TRP A 36 -12.92 -6.18 -10.56
C TRP A 36 -13.19 -7.63 -10.26
N ASN A 37 -12.19 -8.40 -10.12
CA ASN A 37 -12.25 -9.80 -9.82
C ASN A 37 -13.65 -10.25 -9.34
N ASP A 38 -14.63 -10.19 -10.24
CA ASP A 38 -16.05 -10.46 -9.93
C ASP A 38 -16.23 -11.80 -9.23
N ASN A 39 -15.34 -12.76 -9.54
CA ASN A 39 -15.32 -14.06 -8.91
C ASN A 39 -14.92 -13.99 -7.43
N SER A 40 -13.96 -13.12 -7.08
CA SER A 40 -13.50 -12.96 -5.69
C SER A 40 -14.56 -12.25 -4.86
N LEU A 41 -15.18 -11.18 -5.38
CA LEU A 41 -16.29 -10.51 -4.72
C LEU A 41 -17.48 -11.45 -4.51
N ILE A 42 -17.81 -12.28 -5.50
CA ILE A 42 -18.85 -13.30 -5.38
C ILE A 42 -18.48 -14.34 -4.33
N ALA A 43 -17.23 -14.79 -4.28
CA ALA A 43 -16.76 -15.72 -3.26
C ALA A 43 -16.87 -15.10 -1.86
N VAL A 44 -16.46 -13.86 -1.69
CA VAL A 44 -16.60 -13.10 -0.42
C VAL A 44 -18.06 -12.97 0.01
N GLN A 45 -18.94 -12.61 -0.91
CA GLN A 45 -20.38 -12.52 -0.61
C GLN A 45 -20.98 -13.84 -0.15
N LYS A 46 -20.50 -14.96 -0.71
CA LYS A 46 -20.99 -16.31 -0.35
C LYS A 46 -20.40 -16.86 0.94
N THR A 47 -19.14 -16.55 1.22
CA THR A 47 -18.37 -17.15 2.32
C THR A 47 -18.17 -16.22 3.50
N GLY A 48 -18.44 -14.93 3.35
CA GLY A 48 -18.15 -13.89 4.35
C GLY A 48 -16.67 -13.60 4.52
N GLY A 49 -15.80 -14.46 3.99
CA GLY A 49 -14.35 -14.39 4.08
C GLY A 49 -13.80 -14.55 5.50
N ASP A 50 -12.69 -15.27 5.63
CA ASP A 50 -12.00 -15.47 6.92
C ASP A 50 -10.49 -15.33 6.69
N PRO A 51 -9.83 -14.26 7.17
CA PRO A 51 -8.39 -14.07 7.03
C PRO A 51 -7.57 -15.20 7.66
N ALA A 52 -8.08 -15.83 8.71
CA ALA A 52 -7.40 -16.91 9.41
C ALA A 52 -7.48 -18.27 8.67
N ARG A 53 -8.33 -18.38 7.64
CA ARG A 53 -8.45 -19.60 6.86
C ARG A 53 -7.19 -19.86 6.05
N PRO A 54 -6.47 -20.98 6.28
CA PRO A 54 -5.26 -21.29 5.54
C PRO A 54 -5.49 -21.40 4.04
N GLY A 55 -4.57 -20.85 3.27
CA GLY A 55 -4.56 -20.91 1.81
C GLY A 55 -3.32 -20.29 1.23
N ASP A 56 -3.17 -20.38 -0.09
CA ASP A 56 -2.05 -19.79 -0.80
C ASP A 56 -2.22 -18.26 -0.89
N VAL A 57 -1.19 -17.54 -0.47
CA VAL A 57 -1.07 -16.09 -0.60
C VAL A 57 0.01 -15.81 -1.62
N ARG A 58 -0.34 -15.12 -2.72
CA ARG A 58 0.61 -14.70 -3.74
C ARG A 58 1.08 -13.29 -3.45
N ILE A 59 2.38 -13.08 -3.50
CA ILE A 59 3.05 -11.79 -3.32
C ILE A 59 3.78 -11.45 -4.62
N GLU A 60 3.45 -10.33 -5.23
CA GLU A 60 4.05 -9.85 -6.47
C GLU A 60 4.78 -8.53 -6.15
N PHE A 61 6.06 -8.46 -6.52
CA PHE A 61 6.91 -7.31 -6.25
C PHE A 61 6.92 -6.33 -7.42
N TYR A 62 6.51 -5.10 -7.17
CA TYR A 62 6.49 -4.01 -8.16
C TYR A 62 7.69 -3.06 -8.02
N GLY A 63 8.66 -3.44 -7.20
CA GLY A 63 9.84 -2.63 -6.93
C GLY A 63 9.65 -1.69 -5.74
N HIS A 64 10.77 -1.27 -5.16
CA HIS A 64 10.82 -0.39 -3.99
C HIS A 64 10.11 -1.01 -2.78
N ASP A 65 9.00 -0.43 -2.30
CA ASP A 65 8.18 -1.00 -1.22
C ASP A 65 6.78 -1.42 -1.73
N ALA A 66 6.61 -1.50 -3.05
CA ALA A 66 5.34 -1.84 -3.66
C ALA A 66 5.17 -3.35 -3.84
N PHE A 67 4.20 -3.92 -3.13
CA PHE A 67 3.85 -5.33 -3.18
C PHE A 67 2.35 -5.49 -3.44
N LYS A 68 1.99 -6.34 -4.40
CA LYS A 68 0.61 -6.79 -4.56
C LYS A 68 0.44 -8.13 -3.89
N ILE A 69 -0.44 -8.19 -2.89
CA ILE A 69 -0.76 -9.39 -2.12
C ILE A 69 -2.13 -9.88 -2.58
N THR A 70 -2.19 -11.12 -3.08
CA THR A 70 -3.43 -11.77 -3.51
C THR A 70 -3.83 -12.83 -2.49
N SER A 71 -5.03 -12.69 -1.97
CA SER A 71 -5.62 -13.61 -0.98
C SER A 71 -6.02 -14.95 -1.61
N PRO A 72 -6.26 -16.00 -0.81
CA PRO A 72 -6.74 -17.30 -1.32
C PRO A 72 -8.04 -17.25 -2.10
N VAL A 73 -8.92 -16.28 -1.86
CA VAL A 73 -10.16 -16.11 -2.64
C VAL A 73 -9.96 -15.17 -3.85
N GLY A 74 -8.76 -14.58 -3.98
CA GLY A 74 -8.37 -13.75 -5.12
C GLY A 74 -8.57 -12.24 -4.91
N LEU A 75 -8.90 -11.76 -3.71
CA LEU A 75 -8.86 -10.34 -3.40
C LEU A 75 -7.42 -9.84 -3.37
N THR A 76 -7.21 -8.58 -3.75
CA THR A 76 -5.89 -8.00 -3.93
C THR A 76 -5.68 -6.76 -3.08
N VAL A 77 -4.51 -6.67 -2.42
CA VAL A 77 -4.00 -5.47 -1.75
C VAL A 77 -2.72 -5.06 -2.43
N LEU A 78 -2.58 -3.79 -2.78
CA LEU A 78 -1.34 -3.18 -3.21
C LEU A 78 -0.84 -2.25 -2.12
N THR A 79 0.42 -2.43 -1.69
CA THR A 79 1.10 -1.54 -0.74
C THR A 79 1.97 -0.54 -1.49
N ASP A 80 2.14 0.64 -0.94
CA ASP A 80 3.15 1.66 -1.27
C ASP A 80 3.48 1.81 -2.77
N PRO A 81 2.50 2.13 -3.64
CA PRO A 81 2.80 2.47 -5.02
C PRO A 81 3.63 3.74 -5.08
N TRP A 82 4.64 3.75 -5.96
CA TRP A 82 5.63 4.81 -6.07
C TRP A 82 5.46 5.69 -7.30
N ARG A 83 6.06 6.89 -7.26
CA ARG A 83 6.21 7.82 -8.39
C ARG A 83 7.52 8.58 -8.25
N ASN A 84 7.91 9.29 -9.29
CA ASN A 84 8.94 10.29 -9.15
C ASN A 84 8.38 11.54 -8.49
N ASP A 85 9.23 12.27 -7.77
CA ASP A 85 8.85 13.55 -7.20
C ASP A 85 8.39 14.53 -8.31
N SER A 86 7.24 15.14 -8.09
CA SER A 86 6.64 16.09 -9.04
C SER A 86 7.06 17.53 -8.81
N THR A 87 7.69 17.82 -7.66
CA THR A 87 8.14 19.18 -7.31
C THR A 87 9.46 19.53 -7.97
N GLY A 88 10.29 18.53 -8.23
CA GLY A 88 11.66 18.68 -8.75
C GLY A 88 12.71 18.90 -7.67
N ASP A 89 12.33 18.78 -6.39
CA ASP A 89 13.25 18.92 -5.26
C ASP A 89 14.16 17.69 -5.13
N TYR A 90 13.69 16.55 -5.62
CA TYR A 90 14.43 15.29 -5.65
C TYR A 90 14.84 14.91 -7.08
N PRO A 91 15.98 14.25 -7.26
CA PRO A 91 16.35 13.68 -8.55
C PRO A 91 15.32 12.61 -8.97
N LYS A 92 15.35 12.24 -10.23
CA LYS A 92 14.53 11.14 -10.71
C LYS A 92 14.96 9.82 -10.06
N TRP A 93 14.04 9.15 -9.33
CA TRP A 93 14.32 7.88 -8.65
C TRP A 93 13.98 6.67 -9.50
N PHE A 94 12.91 6.75 -10.29
CA PHE A 94 12.40 5.62 -11.07
C PHE A 94 12.50 5.89 -12.57
N LEU A 95 12.97 4.90 -13.32
CA LEU A 95 13.14 4.97 -14.78
C LEU A 95 11.82 4.96 -15.53
N THR A 96 10.78 4.37 -14.94
CA THR A 96 9.44 4.23 -15.52
C THR A 96 8.39 4.86 -14.60
N GLU A 97 7.15 4.94 -15.05
CA GLU A 97 6.01 5.24 -14.20
C GLU A 97 5.49 3.95 -13.56
N PHE A 98 4.83 4.06 -12.40
CA PHE A 98 4.14 2.93 -11.78
C PHE A 98 3.04 2.42 -12.72
N PRO A 99 2.90 1.09 -12.91
CA PRO A 99 1.92 0.56 -13.84
C PRO A 99 0.47 0.82 -13.39
N ALA A 100 -0.41 1.05 -14.37
CA ALA A 100 -1.83 1.31 -14.12
C ALA A 100 -2.60 0.01 -13.88
N ILE A 101 -2.21 -0.74 -12.85
CA ILE A 101 -2.84 -2.01 -12.47
C ILE A 101 -4.17 -1.81 -11.73
N ARG A 102 -4.96 -2.86 -11.67
CA ARG A 102 -6.21 -2.91 -10.93
C ARG A 102 -6.07 -3.79 -9.71
N VAL A 103 -6.54 -3.27 -8.57
CA VAL A 103 -6.53 -3.97 -7.30
C VAL A 103 -7.79 -3.64 -6.50
N ASP A 104 -8.16 -4.49 -5.55
CA ASP A 104 -9.32 -4.22 -4.70
C ASP A 104 -9.00 -3.15 -3.66
N ILE A 105 -7.82 -3.22 -3.06
CA ILE A 105 -7.37 -2.30 -2.00
C ILE A 105 -6.01 -1.73 -2.39
N VAL A 106 -5.84 -0.42 -2.23
CA VAL A 106 -4.54 0.26 -2.23
C VAL A 106 -4.31 0.81 -0.83
N VAL A 107 -3.14 0.57 -0.26
CA VAL A 107 -2.77 1.11 1.06
C VAL A 107 -1.37 1.71 0.99
N SER A 108 -1.17 2.88 1.63
CA SER A 108 0.16 3.47 1.81
C SER A 108 0.56 3.50 3.27
N THR A 109 1.87 3.43 3.53
CA THR A 109 2.44 3.52 4.88
C THR A 109 2.62 4.97 5.30
N HIS A 110 3.09 5.85 4.40
CA HIS A 110 3.35 7.26 4.69
C HIS A 110 3.28 8.13 3.41
N ALA A 111 3.43 9.45 3.55
CA ALA A 111 3.11 10.44 2.52
C ALA A 111 4.30 10.86 1.64
N HIS A 112 5.33 10.03 1.46
CA HIS A 112 6.41 10.32 0.53
C HIS A 112 6.04 9.91 -0.90
N PHE A 113 6.64 10.56 -1.89
CA PHE A 113 6.30 10.34 -3.31
C PHE A 113 6.58 8.90 -3.76
N ASP A 114 7.52 8.23 -3.13
CA ASP A 114 7.96 6.88 -3.40
C ASP A 114 7.14 5.79 -2.66
N HIS A 115 6.12 6.21 -1.87
CA HIS A 115 5.18 5.32 -1.17
C HIS A 115 3.70 5.67 -1.36
N ASP A 116 3.38 6.89 -1.80
CA ASP A 116 2.01 7.41 -1.77
C ASP A 116 1.46 7.76 -3.16
N ALA A 117 1.85 7.02 -4.20
CA ALA A 117 1.27 7.18 -5.53
C ALA A 117 -0.06 6.42 -5.69
N VAL A 118 -0.92 6.51 -4.68
CA VAL A 118 -2.19 5.74 -4.57
C VAL A 118 -3.20 6.04 -5.68
N ASP A 119 -3.00 7.12 -6.42
CA ASP A 119 -3.77 7.53 -7.59
C ASP A 119 -3.36 6.81 -8.89
N ARG A 120 -2.20 6.14 -8.91
CA ARG A 120 -1.66 5.44 -10.10
C ARG A 120 -2.37 4.11 -10.35
N PRO A 121 -2.49 3.21 -9.36
CA PRO A 121 -3.31 2.01 -9.50
C PRO A 121 -4.80 2.37 -9.46
N LYS A 122 -5.63 1.49 -10.03
CA LYS A 122 -7.08 1.61 -9.96
C LYS A 122 -7.59 0.74 -8.81
N GLY A 123 -7.69 1.30 -7.61
CA GLY A 123 -8.22 0.65 -6.42
C GLY A 123 -9.73 0.82 -6.27
N LEU A 124 -10.43 -0.21 -5.76
CA LEU A 124 -11.82 -0.05 -5.29
C LEU A 124 -11.86 0.75 -3.99
N VAL A 125 -10.90 0.47 -3.12
CA VAL A 125 -10.71 1.13 -1.82
C VAL A 125 -9.30 1.68 -1.78
N VAL A 126 -9.16 2.92 -1.36
CA VAL A 126 -7.86 3.57 -1.14
C VAL A 126 -7.76 3.93 0.33
N LEU A 127 -6.74 3.42 1.00
CA LEU A 127 -6.48 3.58 2.43
C LEU A 127 -5.15 4.31 2.60
N GLU A 128 -5.16 5.61 2.40
CA GLU A 128 -3.96 6.41 2.60
C GLU A 128 -3.59 6.41 4.08
N ARG A 129 -2.43 5.82 4.40
CA ARG A 129 -1.88 5.81 5.76
C ARG A 129 -2.89 5.29 6.79
N LEU A 130 -3.47 4.12 6.53
CA LEU A 130 -4.46 3.52 7.42
C LEU A 130 -3.93 3.43 8.85
N VAL A 131 -4.68 3.98 9.79
CA VAL A 131 -4.51 3.77 11.24
C VAL A 131 -5.78 3.14 11.78
N GLY A 132 -5.64 2.02 12.48
CA GLY A 132 -6.78 1.21 12.94
C GLY A 132 -6.99 -0.01 12.05
N GLN A 133 -8.24 -0.47 11.93
CA GLN A 133 -8.55 -1.74 11.29
C GLN A 133 -9.46 -1.55 10.07
N PHE A 134 -9.19 -2.29 9.01
CA PHE A 134 -10.04 -2.42 7.83
C PHE A 134 -10.16 -3.88 7.43
N LYS A 135 -11.37 -4.32 7.05
CA LYS A 135 -11.62 -5.68 6.60
C LYS A 135 -12.45 -5.73 5.33
N LEU A 136 -11.98 -6.52 4.38
CA LEU A 136 -12.72 -6.86 3.16
C LEU A 136 -12.55 -8.36 2.87
N GLY A 137 -13.62 -9.12 3.04
CA GLY A 137 -13.61 -10.55 2.79
C GLY A 137 -12.62 -11.32 3.66
N ASP A 138 -11.68 -12.00 3.03
CA ASP A 138 -10.60 -12.75 3.67
C ASP A 138 -9.30 -11.95 3.84
N ILE A 139 -9.39 -10.62 3.76
CA ILE A 139 -8.30 -9.70 4.04
C ILE A 139 -8.70 -8.83 5.24
N GLU A 140 -7.80 -8.75 6.22
CA GLU A 140 -7.87 -7.78 7.31
C GLU A 140 -6.55 -7.00 7.37
N ILE A 141 -6.64 -5.67 7.49
CA ILE A 141 -5.47 -4.79 7.55
C ILE A 141 -5.53 -4.02 8.86
N THR A 142 -4.46 -4.10 9.64
CA THR A 142 -4.28 -3.29 10.85
C THR A 142 -3.12 -2.32 10.65
N GLY A 143 -3.44 -1.03 10.64
CA GLY A 143 -2.45 0.05 10.54
C GLY A 143 -2.02 0.54 11.93
N LEU A 144 -0.73 0.52 12.20
CA LEU A 144 -0.10 0.93 13.45
C LEU A 144 0.64 2.24 13.25
N ALA A 145 0.10 3.34 13.76
CA ALA A 145 0.74 4.65 13.67
C ALA A 145 2.01 4.72 14.53
N ASP A 146 3.12 5.05 13.91
CA ASP A 146 4.40 5.32 14.56
C ASP A 146 5.15 6.42 13.77
N LYS A 147 6.45 6.44 13.81
CA LYS A 147 7.29 7.48 13.22
C LYS A 147 8.15 6.95 12.10
N HIS A 148 8.25 7.74 11.06
CA HIS A 148 9.26 7.58 10.03
C HIS A 148 10.67 7.59 10.63
N LYS A 149 11.58 6.85 10.04
CA LYS A 149 13.00 6.90 10.36
C LYS A 149 13.54 8.30 10.07
N CYS A 150 14.19 8.86 11.07
CA CYS A 150 14.79 10.17 10.97
C CYS A 150 16.30 10.09 11.06
N GLU A 151 16.99 10.69 10.10
CA GLU A 151 18.40 11.00 10.25
C GLU A 151 18.55 12.28 11.11
N PRO A 152 19.47 12.32 12.07
CA PRO A 152 19.75 13.54 12.82
C PRO A 152 20.20 14.63 11.86
N THR A 153 19.43 15.70 11.71
CA THR A 153 19.86 16.86 10.90
C THR A 153 21.09 17.47 11.56
N PRO A 154 22.23 17.57 10.86
CA PRO A 154 23.41 18.23 11.41
C PRO A 154 23.07 19.66 11.85
N PRO A 155 23.58 20.14 12.99
CA PRO A 155 23.21 21.46 13.54
C PRO A 155 23.52 22.64 12.64
N ASP A 156 24.38 22.47 11.65
CA ASP A 156 24.81 23.46 10.65
C ASP A 156 23.92 23.51 9.39
N LYS A 157 23.02 22.55 9.22
CA LYS A 157 22.00 22.59 8.18
C LYS A 157 20.69 23.09 8.78
N ALA A 158 20.56 24.42 8.82
CA ALA A 158 19.26 25.01 9.10
C ALA A 158 18.29 24.57 8.00
N SER A 159 17.15 24.02 8.41
CA SER A 159 16.08 23.60 7.51
C SER A 159 15.71 24.72 6.55
N THR A 160 15.79 24.47 5.26
CA THR A 160 15.28 25.38 4.23
C THR A 160 13.76 25.20 4.11
N PRO A 161 13.02 26.15 3.55
CA PRO A 161 11.58 25.97 3.32
C PRO A 161 11.21 24.76 2.46
N ALA A 162 12.12 24.28 1.60
CA ALA A 162 11.93 23.04 0.84
C ALA A 162 11.95 21.80 1.73
N ASP A 163 12.69 21.87 2.84
CA ASP A 163 12.78 20.79 3.83
C ASP A 163 11.50 20.65 4.68
N LEU A 164 10.58 21.59 4.57
CA LEU A 164 9.36 21.63 5.37
C LEU A 164 8.36 20.48 5.08
N HIS A 165 8.50 19.80 3.95
CA HIS A 165 7.60 18.72 3.59
C HIS A 165 8.05 17.36 4.13
N MET A 166 9.32 17.15 4.40
CA MET A 166 9.85 15.86 4.87
C MET A 166 10.53 15.92 6.23
N GLU A 167 11.13 17.06 6.60
CA GLU A 167 11.96 17.18 7.81
C GLU A 167 11.20 17.58 9.08
N ASN A 168 9.95 18.04 8.97
CA ASN A 168 9.15 18.39 10.14
C ASN A 168 8.72 17.18 10.97
N THR A 169 9.00 15.98 10.49
CA THR A 169 8.67 14.72 11.17
C THR A 169 9.75 14.28 12.14
N CYS A 170 10.96 14.84 12.02
CA CYS A 170 12.11 14.46 12.84
C CYS A 170 12.33 15.39 14.04
N PRO A 171 12.82 14.88 15.18
CA PRO A 171 13.28 15.72 16.27
C PRO A 171 14.42 16.68 15.81
N PRO A 172 14.45 17.95 16.29
CA PRO A 172 13.59 18.49 17.34
C PRO A 172 12.23 19.02 16.85
N ASN A 173 11.99 19.08 15.54
CA ASN A 173 10.83 19.77 14.96
C ASN A 173 9.50 19.05 15.22
N ASN A 174 9.49 17.73 15.14
CA ASN A 174 8.29 16.92 15.41
C ASN A 174 8.60 15.76 16.36
N VAL A 175 8.56 16.01 17.65
CA VAL A 175 8.85 15.00 18.69
C VAL A 175 7.68 14.03 18.87
N ILE A 176 6.46 14.45 18.58
CA ILE A 176 5.22 13.71 18.87
C ILE A 176 4.42 13.33 17.63
N GLY A 177 4.80 13.79 16.45
CA GLY A 177 4.09 13.45 15.20
C GLY A 177 4.20 11.96 14.90
N LEU A 178 3.08 11.39 14.43
CA LEU A 178 2.99 10.03 13.93
C LEU A 178 2.77 10.12 12.42
N ASP A 179 3.76 9.76 11.65
CA ASP A 179 3.84 10.05 10.22
C ASP A 179 4.14 8.84 9.35
N ASN A 180 4.29 7.66 9.97
CA ASN A 180 4.32 6.38 9.29
C ASN A 180 3.32 5.42 9.95
N ALA A 181 2.75 4.52 9.15
CA ALA A 181 1.86 3.48 9.64
C ALA A 181 2.35 2.10 9.14
N ILE A 182 2.85 1.28 10.06
CA ILE A 182 3.14 -0.13 9.74
C ILE A 182 1.82 -0.81 9.42
N GLN A 183 1.74 -1.50 8.27
CA GLN A 183 0.54 -2.20 7.84
C GLN A 183 0.69 -3.70 8.09
N ILE A 184 -0.17 -4.28 8.93
CA ILE A 184 -0.24 -5.74 9.13
C ILE A 184 -1.41 -6.26 8.32
N ILE A 185 -1.12 -7.07 7.31
CA ILE A 185 -2.10 -7.68 6.41
C ILE A 185 -2.28 -9.13 6.82
N GLU A 186 -3.50 -9.48 7.22
CA GLU A 186 -3.88 -10.84 7.59
C GLU A 186 -4.71 -11.47 6.48
N THR A 187 -4.24 -12.57 5.90
CA THR A 187 -4.93 -13.34 4.88
C THR A 187 -4.29 -14.73 4.71
N GLY A 188 -5.08 -15.73 4.32
CA GLY A 188 -4.58 -17.09 4.10
C GLY A 188 -4.01 -17.76 5.36
N GLY A 189 -4.36 -17.26 6.55
CA GLY A 189 -3.79 -17.68 7.83
C GLY A 189 -2.38 -17.16 8.08
N LEU A 190 -1.90 -16.21 7.26
CA LEU A 190 -0.62 -15.52 7.42
C LEU A 190 -0.83 -14.10 7.93
N ARG A 191 0.15 -13.62 8.70
CA ARG A 191 0.30 -12.23 9.15
C ARG A 191 1.53 -11.63 8.49
N ILE A 192 1.33 -10.66 7.60
CA ILE A 192 2.38 -10.01 6.79
C ILE A 192 2.48 -8.56 7.24
N ALA A 193 3.62 -8.14 7.78
CA ALA A 193 3.85 -6.76 8.19
C ALA A 193 4.70 -6.03 7.14
N ILE A 194 4.17 -4.93 6.63
CA ILE A 194 4.86 -3.96 5.77
C ILE A 194 5.35 -2.84 6.66
N TRP A 195 6.67 -2.70 6.79
CA TRP A 195 7.28 -1.78 7.72
C TRP A 195 7.22 -0.33 7.25
N GLY A 196 7.28 -0.12 5.94
CA GLY A 196 7.50 1.19 5.34
C GLY A 196 8.81 1.80 5.85
N ASP A 197 8.91 3.10 5.83
CA ASP A 197 10.10 3.81 6.31
C ASP A 197 10.10 4.05 7.83
N ASN A 198 9.48 3.15 8.57
CA ASN A 198 9.37 3.26 10.01
C ASN A 198 10.74 3.15 10.71
N ARG A 199 10.89 3.88 11.80
CA ARG A 199 12.07 3.76 12.68
C ARG A 199 12.19 2.33 13.23
N ALA A 200 13.41 1.94 13.62
CA ALA A 200 13.66 0.59 14.17
C ALA A 200 13.09 0.42 15.60
N ALA A 201 13.20 1.45 16.42
CA ALA A 201 12.73 1.42 17.80
C ALA A 201 11.28 1.90 17.90
N LEU A 202 10.35 0.96 17.84
CA LEU A 202 8.91 1.23 17.99
C LEU A 202 8.56 1.70 19.40
N ASP A 203 7.41 2.39 19.52
CA ASP A 203 6.77 2.56 20.82
C ASP A 203 6.42 1.18 21.40
N ALA A 204 6.72 0.96 22.68
CA ALA A 204 6.53 -0.32 23.36
C ALA A 204 5.05 -0.79 23.35
N SER A 205 4.10 0.15 23.24
CA SER A 205 2.68 -0.16 23.12
C SER A 205 2.33 -0.89 21.84
N LEU A 206 3.15 -0.80 20.78
CA LEU A 206 2.93 -1.43 19.47
C LEU A 206 3.52 -2.84 19.39
N ASP A 207 4.45 -3.20 20.28
CA ASP A 207 5.16 -4.48 20.21
C ASP A 207 4.24 -5.70 20.17
N HIS A 208 3.13 -5.64 20.90
CA HIS A 208 2.21 -6.78 20.99
C HIS A 208 1.51 -7.10 19.65
N TYR A 209 1.33 -6.11 18.75
CA TYR A 209 0.75 -6.31 17.43
C TYR A 209 1.68 -7.05 16.48
N LEU A 210 3.00 -6.89 16.65
CA LEU A 210 4.02 -7.50 15.80
C LEU A 210 4.46 -8.89 16.29
N ARG A 211 4.00 -9.31 17.46
CA ARG A 211 4.18 -10.70 17.89
C ARG A 211 3.43 -11.64 16.96
N ASN A 212 4.05 -12.76 16.62
CA ASN A 212 3.49 -13.77 15.73
C ASN A 212 3.25 -13.27 14.28
N VAL A 213 4.00 -12.26 13.83
CA VAL A 213 4.08 -11.93 12.41
C VAL A 213 4.81 -13.05 11.70
N ASP A 214 4.22 -13.58 10.62
CA ASP A 214 4.81 -14.66 9.84
C ASP A 214 5.84 -14.13 8.86
N VAL A 215 5.56 -12.98 8.25
CA VAL A 215 6.41 -12.36 7.22
C VAL A 215 6.64 -10.89 7.59
N LEU A 216 7.91 -10.48 7.67
CA LEU A 216 8.29 -9.07 7.74
C LEU A 216 8.83 -8.59 6.39
N VAL A 217 8.23 -7.53 5.86
CA VAL A 217 8.76 -6.76 4.72
C VAL A 217 9.49 -5.55 5.29
N LEU A 218 10.80 -5.49 5.09
CA LEU A 218 11.68 -4.52 5.75
C LEU A 218 12.52 -3.72 4.74
N PRO A 219 12.60 -2.38 4.89
CA PRO A 219 13.46 -1.53 4.08
C PRO A 219 14.92 -1.67 4.52
N ILE A 220 15.74 -2.37 3.73
CA ILE A 220 17.10 -2.75 4.09
C ILE A 220 18.11 -1.89 3.34
N GLU A 221 19.15 -1.40 4.05
CA GLU A 221 20.26 -0.55 3.60
C GLU A 221 19.88 0.91 3.30
N SER A 222 18.67 1.17 2.84
CA SER A 222 18.28 2.54 2.46
C SER A 222 17.62 3.31 3.59
N VAL A 223 16.81 2.64 4.41
CA VAL A 223 16.11 3.22 5.57
C VAL A 223 16.67 2.67 6.87
N LEU A 224 16.63 1.35 7.01
CA LEU A 224 17.17 0.66 8.18
C LEU A 224 18.59 0.16 7.90
N THR A 225 19.48 0.40 8.82
CA THR A 225 20.83 -0.18 8.77
C THR A 225 20.76 -1.69 8.99
N PRO A 226 21.74 -2.48 8.52
CA PRO A 226 21.84 -3.92 8.76
C PRO A 226 21.66 -4.30 10.23
N VAL A 227 22.27 -3.55 11.14
CA VAL A 227 22.18 -3.79 12.59
C VAL A 227 20.75 -3.57 13.12
N GLU A 228 20.05 -2.56 12.62
CA GLU A 228 18.66 -2.32 12.99
C GLU A 228 17.73 -3.41 12.45
N VAL A 229 17.96 -3.85 11.21
CA VAL A 229 17.22 -4.98 10.61
C VAL A 229 17.41 -6.24 11.43
N ASP A 230 18.64 -6.59 11.78
CA ASP A 230 18.94 -7.77 12.59
C ASP A 230 18.28 -7.69 13.98
N ALA A 231 18.27 -6.51 14.59
CA ALA A 231 17.60 -6.29 15.88
C ALA A 231 16.08 -6.48 15.78
N ILE A 232 15.44 -6.00 14.70
CA ILE A 232 14.01 -6.17 14.45
C ILE A 232 13.68 -7.65 14.21
N VAL A 233 14.44 -8.31 13.34
CA VAL A 233 14.25 -9.72 13.00
C VAL A 233 14.41 -10.60 14.25
N HIS A 234 15.44 -10.34 15.06
CA HIS A 234 15.65 -11.07 16.30
C HIS A 234 14.53 -10.82 17.33
N LYS A 235 14.03 -9.58 17.41
CA LYS A 235 12.98 -9.19 18.37
C LYS A 235 11.63 -9.85 18.07
N TYR A 236 11.22 -9.88 16.82
CA TYR A 236 9.89 -10.35 16.42
C TYR A 236 9.87 -11.80 15.91
N ASP A 237 11.04 -12.39 15.67
CA ASP A 237 11.24 -13.79 15.25
C ASP A 237 10.29 -14.25 14.13
N PRO A 238 10.22 -13.52 12.98
CA PRO A 238 9.36 -13.89 11.88
C PRO A 238 9.81 -15.19 11.22
N LYS A 239 8.89 -15.91 10.60
CA LYS A 239 9.22 -17.10 9.80
C LYS A 239 9.94 -16.74 8.49
N ALA A 240 9.61 -15.56 7.95
CA ALA A 240 10.19 -15.07 6.71
C ALA A 240 10.47 -13.55 6.77
N VAL A 241 11.50 -13.13 6.03
CA VAL A 241 11.86 -11.72 5.80
C VAL A 241 11.91 -11.48 4.29
N ILE A 242 11.31 -10.38 3.86
CA ILE A 242 11.36 -9.90 2.47
C ILE A 242 12.04 -8.53 2.49
N PRO A 243 13.24 -8.40 1.89
CA PRO A 243 13.85 -7.08 1.67
C PRO A 243 12.97 -6.20 0.79
N SER A 244 12.84 -4.92 1.16
CA SER A 244 12.16 -3.88 0.40
C SER A 244 12.99 -2.61 0.37
N HIS A 245 12.51 -1.58 -0.33
CA HIS A 245 13.09 -0.25 -0.43
C HIS A 245 14.57 -0.26 -0.85
N TYR A 246 14.93 -1.07 -1.81
CA TYR A 246 16.30 -1.23 -2.27
C TYR A 246 16.45 -0.92 -3.76
N PHE A 247 17.72 -0.74 -4.19
CA PHE A 247 18.07 -0.52 -5.58
C PHE A 247 17.68 -1.72 -6.46
N VAL A 248 16.78 -1.50 -7.41
CA VAL A 248 16.32 -2.51 -8.37
C VAL A 248 16.85 -2.14 -9.76
N LYS A 249 17.78 -2.92 -10.27
CA LYS A 249 18.36 -2.69 -11.60
C LYS A 249 17.28 -2.70 -12.69
N GLY A 250 17.24 -1.62 -13.49
CA GLY A 250 16.25 -1.45 -14.56
C GLY A 250 14.96 -0.75 -14.11
N LEU A 251 14.82 -0.45 -12.81
CA LEU A 251 13.77 0.36 -12.25
C LEU A 251 14.31 1.61 -11.56
N THR A 252 15.25 1.43 -10.64
CA THR A 252 15.79 2.52 -9.81
C THR A 252 17.00 3.16 -10.49
N THR A 253 17.16 4.47 -10.32
CA THR A 253 18.31 5.22 -10.82
C THR A 253 19.44 5.28 -9.78
N GLU A 254 20.68 5.41 -10.23
CA GLU A 254 21.84 5.61 -9.34
C GLU A 254 21.73 6.94 -8.53
N THR A 255 20.99 7.90 -9.04
CA THR A 255 20.80 9.20 -8.38
C THR A 255 19.78 9.17 -7.24
N SER A 256 19.06 8.08 -7.08
CA SER A 256 18.11 7.91 -5.96
C SER A 256 18.82 7.81 -4.61
N GLY A 257 20.08 7.37 -4.59
CA GLY A 257 20.80 7.08 -3.35
C GLY A 257 20.33 5.80 -2.62
N VAL A 258 19.40 5.07 -3.24
CA VAL A 258 18.91 3.79 -2.70
C VAL A 258 19.95 2.71 -2.94
N GLU A 259 20.30 1.94 -1.92
CA GLU A 259 21.37 0.94 -1.95
C GLU A 259 20.86 -0.48 -2.18
N SER A 260 21.76 -1.39 -2.53
CA SER A 260 21.45 -2.82 -2.71
C SER A 260 21.53 -3.56 -1.37
N PRO A 261 20.58 -4.45 -1.03
CA PRO A 261 20.67 -5.28 0.19
C PRO A 261 21.58 -6.50 0.01
N ASP A 262 22.30 -6.61 -1.09
CA ASP A 262 23.08 -7.81 -1.40
C ASP A 262 24.15 -8.13 -0.35
N GLU A 263 24.77 -7.13 0.26
CA GLU A 263 25.77 -7.33 1.31
C GLU A 263 25.11 -7.95 2.54
N TRP A 264 24.03 -7.36 3.04
CA TRP A 264 23.25 -7.91 4.15
C TRP A 264 22.73 -9.32 3.85
N VAL A 265 22.14 -9.56 2.68
CA VAL A 265 21.62 -10.89 2.29
C VAL A 265 22.73 -11.94 2.27
N ASN A 266 23.93 -11.58 1.80
CA ASN A 266 25.07 -12.48 1.78
C ASN A 266 25.62 -12.77 3.18
N ASP A 267 25.60 -11.77 4.08
CA ASP A 267 26.02 -11.91 5.45
C ASP A 267 25.06 -12.77 6.27
N GLN A 268 23.75 -12.61 6.06
CA GLN A 268 22.74 -13.50 6.64
C GLN A 268 22.98 -14.96 6.26
N LYS A 269 23.31 -15.22 5.00
CA LYS A 269 23.60 -16.58 4.52
C LYS A 269 24.91 -17.16 5.11
N LYS A 270 25.95 -16.34 5.21
CA LYS A 270 27.30 -16.80 5.64
C LYS A 270 27.49 -16.77 7.14
N GLY A 271 27.08 -15.67 7.77
CA GLY A 271 27.33 -15.40 9.19
C GLY A 271 26.26 -15.97 10.11
N HIS A 272 24.99 -15.87 9.70
CA HIS A 272 23.84 -16.27 10.50
C HIS A 272 23.22 -17.60 10.07
N HIS A 273 23.75 -18.23 9.00
CA HIS A 273 23.24 -19.49 8.44
C HIS A 273 21.76 -19.45 8.06
N ALA A 274 21.24 -18.27 7.73
CA ALA A 274 19.87 -18.10 7.31
C ALA A 274 19.61 -18.81 5.96
N GLU A 275 18.45 -19.39 5.80
CA GLU A 275 18.01 -19.90 4.51
C GLU A 275 17.66 -18.72 3.60
N VAL A 276 18.49 -18.48 2.58
CA VAL A 276 18.26 -17.42 1.58
C VAL A 276 17.74 -18.04 0.29
N ARG A 277 16.55 -17.65 -0.12
CA ARG A 277 15.94 -17.97 -1.41
C ARG A 277 15.95 -16.75 -2.31
N ARG A 278 16.89 -16.73 -3.27
CA ARG A 278 16.87 -15.75 -4.37
C ARG A 278 15.83 -16.20 -5.38
N LEU A 279 14.84 -15.34 -5.63
CA LEU A 279 13.74 -15.64 -6.53
C LEU A 279 14.14 -15.40 -7.98
N GLU A 280 13.60 -16.20 -8.88
CA GLU A 280 13.86 -16.12 -10.33
C GLU A 280 12.75 -15.32 -11.06
N SER A 281 11.77 -14.79 -10.31
CA SER A 281 10.65 -14.01 -10.82
C SER A 281 10.24 -12.94 -9.82
N ALA A 282 9.33 -12.06 -10.22
CA ALA A 282 8.70 -11.09 -9.33
C ALA A 282 7.59 -11.69 -8.44
N ASP A 283 7.36 -13.00 -8.53
CA ASP A 283 6.29 -13.72 -7.85
C ASP A 283 6.81 -14.60 -6.71
N LEU A 284 6.06 -14.62 -5.62
CA LEU A 284 6.27 -15.52 -4.48
C LEU A 284 4.91 -16.02 -3.99
N THR A 285 4.75 -17.32 -3.82
CA THR A 285 3.57 -17.90 -3.17
C THR A 285 3.95 -18.46 -1.81
N LEU A 286 3.25 -18.05 -0.77
CA LEU A 286 3.44 -18.50 0.60
C LEU A 286 2.15 -19.06 1.18
N ASN A 287 2.29 -20.01 2.10
CA ASN A 287 1.21 -20.49 2.94
C ASN A 287 1.76 -20.98 4.29
N THR A 288 0.87 -21.28 5.21
CA THR A 288 1.26 -21.75 6.56
C THR A 288 2.08 -23.04 6.54
N THR A 289 1.91 -23.89 5.52
CA THR A 289 2.68 -25.13 5.36
C THR A 289 4.09 -24.86 4.88
N GLU A 290 4.25 -23.97 3.89
CA GLU A 290 5.56 -23.56 3.37
C GLU A 290 6.43 -22.91 4.45
N LEU A 291 5.82 -22.13 5.33
CA LEU A 291 6.50 -21.45 6.43
C LEU A 291 6.65 -22.30 7.71
N LYS A 292 6.15 -23.54 7.71
CA LYS A 292 6.24 -24.39 8.90
C LYS A 292 7.69 -24.74 9.21
N GLY A 293 8.12 -24.40 10.43
CA GLY A 293 9.49 -24.66 10.90
C GLY A 293 10.56 -23.74 10.27
N SER A 294 10.13 -22.72 9.52
CA SER A 294 11.04 -21.68 9.05
C SER A 294 11.36 -20.71 10.18
N HIS A 295 12.60 -20.24 10.22
CA HIS A 295 13.08 -19.15 11.06
C HIS A 295 13.88 -18.20 10.21
N HIS A 296 13.46 -16.94 10.11
CA HIS A 296 14.14 -15.87 9.39
C HIS A 296 14.52 -16.24 7.94
N ARG A 297 13.70 -17.07 7.24
CA ARG A 297 13.97 -17.38 5.84
C ARG A 297 13.85 -16.11 5.01
N ILE A 298 14.88 -15.82 4.23
CA ILE A 298 14.92 -14.61 3.40
C ILE A 298 14.43 -14.95 1.99
N TYR A 299 13.41 -14.25 1.52
CA TYR A 299 12.96 -14.29 0.14
C TYR A 299 13.37 -12.98 -0.54
N TYR A 300 14.30 -13.07 -1.47
CA TYR A 300 14.90 -11.91 -2.12
C TYR A 300 14.61 -11.89 -3.61
N PHE A 301 13.89 -10.88 -4.07
CA PHE A 301 13.49 -10.70 -5.46
C PHE A 301 14.62 -10.24 -6.37
N GLY A 302 15.72 -9.70 -5.82
CA GLY A 302 16.83 -9.17 -6.62
C GLY A 302 16.36 -8.03 -7.52
N SER A 303 16.53 -8.19 -8.83
CA SER A 303 16.07 -7.21 -9.82
C SER A 303 14.81 -7.67 -10.59
N HIS A 304 14.11 -8.66 -10.09
CA HIS A 304 12.84 -9.10 -10.66
C HIS A 304 11.70 -8.26 -10.07
N PHE A 305 10.98 -7.55 -10.93
CA PHE A 305 9.81 -6.74 -10.55
C PHE A 305 8.75 -6.79 -11.65
N GLU A 306 7.49 -6.65 -11.26
CA GLU A 306 6.35 -6.59 -12.19
C GLU A 306 6.32 -5.26 -12.94
N LYS A 307 5.86 -5.31 -14.20
CA LYS A 307 5.82 -4.14 -15.10
C LYS A 307 4.42 -3.85 -15.62
N GLU A 308 3.46 -4.76 -15.36
CA GLU A 308 2.09 -4.66 -15.89
C GLU A 308 1.07 -4.96 -14.78
#